data_81c948c29da851321a79aeff35de47d3
#
_entry.id   81c948c29da851321a79aeff35de47d3
#
_cell.length_a   1.000
_cell.length_b   1.000
_cell.length_c   1.000
_cell.angle_alpha   90.00
_cell.angle_beta   90.00
_cell.angle_gamma   90.00
#
_symmetry.space_group_name_H-M   'P 1'
#
loop_
_entity.id
_entity.type
_entity.pdbx_description
1 polymer ?
#
loop_
_entity_poly.entity_id
_entity_poly.type
_entity_poly.pdbx_seq_one_letter_code
_entity_poly.pdbx_strand_id
1 'polypeptide(L)'
;MIKCVMLNAHCTLISKIVEVDAEIGDPNCKLIDPYVYNSIDDMVPWKADITNQTEFMIRSEDILTIADPTGTIIDKYTELTA
;
A
#
# COMPACT_ATOMS: atom_id res chain seq x y z
N MET A 1 -2.92 10.17 0.73
CA MET A 1 -2.49 10.08 2.13
C MET A 1 -1.77 8.76 2.36
N ILE A 2 -0.66 8.79 3.07
CA ILE A 2 0.17 7.59 3.29
C ILE A 2 -0.40 6.78 4.44
N LYS A 3 -0.62 5.49 4.23
CA LYS A 3 -1.20 4.59 5.23
C LYS A 3 -0.45 3.28 5.29
N CYS A 4 -0.49 2.64 6.46
CA CYS A 4 -0.15 1.23 6.58
C CYS A 4 -1.38 0.42 6.18
N VAL A 5 -1.25 -0.42 5.17
CA VAL A 5 -2.36 -1.22 4.65
C VAL A 5 -2.02 -2.68 4.88
N MET A 6 -2.77 -3.33 5.76
CA MET A 6 -2.52 -4.73 6.10
C MET A 6 -3.51 -5.61 5.36
N LEU A 7 -3.00 -6.42 4.42
CA LEU A 7 -3.81 -7.31 3.60
C LEU A 7 -4.04 -8.66 4.28
N ASN A 8 -3.06 -9.11 5.06
CA ASN A 8 -3.16 -10.33 5.86
C ASN A 8 -2.05 -10.30 6.92
N ALA A 9 -1.95 -11.36 7.75
CA ALA A 9 -1.00 -11.40 8.86
C ALA A 9 0.46 -11.29 8.44
N HIS A 10 0.78 -11.53 7.16
CA HIS A 10 2.14 -11.57 6.66
C HIS A 10 2.43 -10.51 5.60
N CYS A 11 1.43 -9.67 5.26
CA CYS A 11 1.60 -8.67 4.20
C CYS A 11 1.15 -7.30 4.69
N THR A 12 2.11 -6.46 4.99
CA THR A 12 1.88 -5.07 5.35
C THR A 12 2.48 -4.19 4.26
N LEU A 13 1.67 -3.27 3.74
CA LEU A 13 2.10 -2.32 2.73
C LEU A 13 2.11 -0.91 3.32
N ILE A 14 3.05 -0.10 2.85
CA ILE A 14 3.01 1.35 3.05
C ILE A 14 2.65 1.93 1.69
N SER A 15 1.59 2.72 1.64
CA SER A 15 1.06 3.19 0.36
C SER A 15 0.21 4.43 0.52
N LYS A 16 0.13 5.21 -0.54
CA LYS A 16 -0.97 6.14 -0.69
C LYS A 16 -2.19 5.32 -1.08
N ILE A 17 -3.35 5.66 -0.52
CA ILE A 17 -4.59 4.96 -0.82
C ILE A 17 -5.70 5.97 -1.06
N VAL A 18 -6.50 5.71 -2.09
CA VAL A 18 -7.68 6.50 -2.40
C VAL A 18 -8.86 5.57 -2.67
N GLU A 19 -10.06 6.01 -2.27
CA GLU A 19 -11.28 5.31 -2.64
C GLU A 19 -11.70 5.75 -4.04
N VAL A 20 -12.25 4.81 -4.80
CA VAL A 20 -12.76 5.07 -6.13
C VAL A 20 -14.19 4.55 -6.21
N ASP A 21 -15.00 5.18 -7.06
CA ASP A 21 -16.36 4.70 -7.31
C ASP A 21 -16.28 3.39 -8.09
N ALA A 22 -17.01 2.39 -7.62
CA ALA A 22 -17.03 1.07 -8.23
C ALA A 22 -18.37 0.40 -7.95
N GLU A 23 -18.74 -0.54 -8.81
CA GLU A 23 -19.91 -1.36 -8.58
C GLU A 23 -19.62 -2.41 -7.51
N ILE A 24 -20.65 -2.96 -6.90
CA ILE A 24 -20.53 -3.99 -5.87
C ILE A 24 -19.73 -5.17 -6.43
N GLY A 25 -18.69 -5.57 -5.72
CA GLY A 25 -17.83 -6.68 -6.10
C GLY A 25 -16.61 -6.27 -6.93
N ASP A 26 -16.58 -5.07 -7.47
CA ASP A 26 -15.41 -4.55 -8.21
C ASP A 26 -14.40 -3.91 -7.25
N PRO A 27 -13.12 -3.85 -7.64
CA PRO A 27 -12.12 -3.13 -6.85
C PRO A 27 -12.52 -1.67 -6.64
N ASN A 28 -12.52 -1.24 -5.38
CA ASN A 28 -12.97 0.09 -4.99
C ASN A 28 -11.91 0.91 -4.26
N CYS A 29 -10.69 0.41 -4.17
CA CYS A 29 -9.57 1.13 -3.59
C CYS A 29 -8.40 1.11 -4.56
N LYS A 30 -7.70 2.24 -4.66
CA LYS A 30 -6.48 2.34 -5.46
C LYS A 30 -5.29 2.56 -4.53
N LEU A 31 -4.29 1.70 -4.66
CA LEU A 31 -3.00 1.87 -4.00
C LEU A 31 -2.05 2.54 -4.98
N ILE A 32 -1.39 3.60 -4.55
CA ILE A 32 -0.43 4.36 -5.36
C ILE A 32 0.94 4.18 -4.72
N ASP A 33 1.90 3.68 -5.51
CA ASP A 33 3.26 3.39 -5.07
C ASP A 33 3.31 2.52 -3.80
N PRO A 34 2.66 1.34 -3.78
CA PRO A 34 2.70 0.49 -2.60
C PRO A 34 4.07 -0.15 -2.42
N TYR A 35 4.59 -0.09 -1.20
CA TYR A 35 5.83 -0.74 -0.79
C TYR A 35 5.54 -1.80 0.26
N VAL A 36 6.15 -2.96 0.11
CA VAL A 36 6.11 -4.00 1.15
C VAL A 36 7.00 -3.56 2.29
N TYR A 37 6.45 -3.57 3.50
CA TYR A 37 7.20 -3.25 4.70
C TYR A 37 7.64 -4.54 5.41
N ASN A 38 8.93 -4.81 5.44
CA ASN A 38 9.51 -5.89 6.23
C ASN A 38 10.22 -5.33 7.47
N SER A 39 10.96 -4.23 7.29
CA SER A 39 11.58 -3.46 8.34
C SER A 39 11.84 -2.05 7.81
N ILE A 40 12.28 -1.14 8.67
CA ILE A 40 12.57 0.24 8.24
C ILE A 40 13.64 0.30 7.15
N ASP A 41 14.55 -0.65 7.13
CA ASP A 41 15.61 -0.72 6.13
C ASP A 41 15.30 -1.71 5.00
N ASP A 42 14.14 -2.35 5.04
CA ASP A 42 13.73 -3.34 4.05
C ASP A 42 12.30 -3.05 3.58
N MET A 43 12.18 -2.01 2.76
CA MET A 43 10.93 -1.63 2.10
C MET A 43 11.17 -1.68 0.60
N VAL A 44 10.39 -2.52 -0.09
CA VAL A 44 10.56 -2.73 -1.53
C VAL A 44 9.23 -2.53 -2.25
N PRO A 45 9.26 -2.08 -3.53
CA PRO A 45 8.01 -1.92 -4.29
C PRO A 45 7.26 -3.23 -4.38
N TRP A 46 5.94 -3.16 -4.14
CA TRP A 46 5.09 -4.34 -4.15
C TRP A 46 5.01 -4.91 -5.57
N LYS A 47 5.24 -6.22 -5.69
CA LYS A 47 5.16 -6.95 -6.96
C LYS A 47 6.12 -6.46 -8.04
N ALA A 48 7.22 -5.80 -7.66
CA ALA A 48 8.21 -5.30 -8.61
C ALA A 48 8.91 -6.43 -9.39
N ASP A 49 8.86 -7.66 -8.87
CA ASP A 49 9.41 -8.84 -9.54
C ASP A 49 8.57 -9.33 -10.71
N ILE A 50 7.31 -8.90 -10.82
CA ILE A 50 6.41 -9.36 -11.87
C ILE A 50 5.80 -8.24 -12.70
N THR A 51 5.89 -6.98 -12.27
CA THR A 51 5.28 -5.86 -12.99
C THR A 51 6.02 -4.57 -12.70
N ASN A 52 6.02 -3.65 -13.69
CA ASN A 52 6.49 -2.28 -13.51
C ASN A 52 5.37 -1.33 -13.09
N GLN A 53 4.17 -1.85 -12.88
CA GLN A 53 3.02 -1.06 -12.49
C GLN A 53 3.22 -0.47 -11.10
N THR A 54 2.80 0.78 -10.90
CA THR A 54 2.93 1.49 -9.62
C THR A 54 1.60 1.81 -8.97
N GLU A 55 0.49 1.55 -9.67
CA GLU A 55 -0.86 1.75 -9.14
C GLU A 55 -1.64 0.45 -9.26
N PHE A 56 -2.32 0.09 -8.19
CA PHE A 56 -3.03 -1.19 -8.11
C PHE A 56 -4.43 -0.96 -7.58
N MET A 57 -5.40 -1.66 -8.19
CA MET A 57 -6.78 -1.65 -7.69
C MET A 57 -6.98 -2.87 -6.81
N ILE A 58 -7.55 -2.66 -5.63
CA ILE A 58 -7.91 -3.75 -4.71
C ILE A 58 -9.32 -3.52 -4.17
N ARG A 59 -9.92 -4.57 -3.67
CA ARG A 59 -11.20 -4.48 -2.99
C ARG A 59 -10.98 -4.14 -1.52
N SER A 60 -11.81 -3.27 -0.96
CA SER A 60 -11.72 -2.93 0.46
C SER A 60 -11.91 -4.16 1.36
N GLU A 61 -12.67 -5.16 0.89
CA GLU A 61 -12.90 -6.42 1.60
C GLU A 61 -11.61 -7.23 1.81
N ASP A 62 -10.59 -7.01 0.99
CA ASP A 62 -9.31 -7.71 1.09
C ASP A 62 -8.34 -7.01 2.05
N ILE A 63 -8.74 -5.88 2.61
CA ILE A 63 -7.93 -5.13 3.59
C ILE A 63 -8.37 -5.53 4.98
N LEU A 64 -7.44 -6.07 5.77
CA LEU A 64 -7.73 -6.41 7.17
C LEU A 64 -7.82 -5.16 8.03
N THR A 65 -6.89 -4.23 7.86
CA THR A 65 -6.89 -2.99 8.61
C THR A 65 -6.03 -1.94 7.92
N ILE A 66 -6.33 -0.68 8.23
CA ILE A 66 -5.56 0.47 7.78
C ILE A 66 -5.15 1.24 9.03
N ALA A 67 -3.88 1.60 9.12
CA ALA A 67 -3.35 2.34 10.25
C ALA A 67 -2.51 3.52 9.77
N ASP A 68 -2.33 4.49 10.64
CA ASP A 68 -1.45 5.62 10.35
C ASP A 68 0.00 5.23 10.64
N PRO A 69 0.92 5.39 9.68
CA PRO A 69 2.33 5.09 9.92
C PRO A 69 2.97 6.13 10.85
N THR A 70 4.05 5.72 11.53
CA THR A 70 4.85 6.65 12.31
C THR A 70 5.56 7.66 11.40
N GLY A 71 6.01 8.78 11.97
CA GLY A 71 6.75 9.79 11.21
C GLY A 71 8.01 9.23 10.54
N THR A 72 8.70 8.31 11.20
CA THR A 72 9.89 7.65 10.65
C THR A 72 9.55 6.87 9.37
N ILE A 73 8.44 6.13 9.39
CA ILE A 73 7.98 5.38 8.23
C ILE A 73 7.56 6.33 7.10
N ILE A 74 6.85 7.40 7.42
CA ILE A 74 6.43 8.40 6.43
C ILE A 74 7.66 9.01 5.75
N ASP A 75 8.66 9.39 6.52
CA ASP A 75 9.89 9.98 5.98
C ASP A 75 10.63 9.01 5.06
N LYS A 76 10.75 7.75 5.48
CA LYS A 76 11.40 6.72 4.66
C LYS A 76 10.64 6.46 3.37
N TYR A 77 9.33 6.33 3.45
CA TYR A 77 8.50 6.11 2.27
C TYR A 77 8.57 7.29 1.30
N THR A 78 8.51 8.52 1.82
CA THR A 78 8.62 9.73 1.00
C THR A 78 9.96 9.78 0.27
N GLU A 79 11.05 9.43 0.97
CA GLU A 79 12.38 9.37 0.38
C GLU A 79 12.47 8.33 -0.75
N LEU A 80 11.87 7.15 -0.54
CA LEU A 80 11.90 6.07 -1.53
C LEU A 80 11.05 6.36 -2.76
N THR A 81 10.00 7.17 -2.62
CA THR A 81 9.08 7.49 -3.72
C THR A 81 9.35 8.85 -4.35
N ALA A 82 10.35 9.55 -3.90
CA ALA A 82 10.70 10.86 -4.43
C ALA A 82 11.29 10.78 -5.84
#